data_329e117e66213fe6331e8e1ed7bf5efc
#
_entry.id   329e117e66213fe6331e8e1ed7bf5efc
#
_cell.length_a   1.000
_cell.length_b   1.000
_cell.length_c   1.000
_cell.angle_alpha   90.00
_cell.angle_beta   90.00
_cell.angle_gamma   90.00
#
_symmetry.space_group_name_H-M   'P 1'
#
loop_
_entity.id
_entity.type
_entity.pdbx_description
1 polymer ?
#
loop_
_entity_poly.entity_id
_entity_poly.type
_entity_poly.pdbx_seq_one_letter_code
_entity_poly.pdbx_strand_id
1 'polypeptide(L)'
;VVTHLSFGSECGELDPLQRVAEALLDPLLGEDLRAELRSGIPFAAARQQAIARRVGALAELLQAPNNILAVEYLKAIYDQRLELHPLTVLRTGAQHDRFAEGNIRSASELRMRIGAGEDVSAFLPRAAAEIFAREKTRGRGPVLPEALESALLSRLRMLPQTVYNALPGATEGLGNSLYRAAHEEPTLDGVLAAAKSKRYALARIR
;
A
#
# COMPACT_ATOMS: atom_id res chain seq x y z
N VAL A 1 5.45 21.74 -15.39
CA VAL A 1 4.42 20.85 -15.94
C VAL A 1 5.04 19.47 -16.03
N VAL A 2 4.35 18.46 -15.50
CA VAL A 2 4.77 17.05 -15.58
C VAL A 2 4.19 16.46 -16.86
N THR A 3 5.03 15.83 -17.68
CA THR A 3 4.65 15.22 -18.96
C THR A 3 4.71 13.70 -18.95
N HIS A 4 5.46 13.11 -18.02
CA HIS A 4 5.68 11.68 -17.93
C HIS A 4 5.42 11.19 -16.51
N LEU A 5 4.84 9.97 -16.38
CA LEU A 5 4.71 9.25 -15.13
C LEU A 5 5.50 7.93 -15.24
N SER A 6 6.59 7.82 -14.49
CA SER A 6 7.40 6.59 -14.44
C SER A 6 7.09 5.79 -13.19
N PHE A 7 6.92 4.48 -13.35
CA PHE A 7 6.65 3.54 -12.25
C PHE A 7 7.29 2.18 -12.50
N GLY A 8 7.56 1.45 -11.43
CA GLY A 8 8.05 0.08 -11.52
C GLY A 8 6.90 -0.92 -11.55
N SER A 9 7.02 -1.97 -12.36
CA SER A 9 6.09 -3.10 -12.37
C SER A 9 6.83 -4.44 -12.40
N GLU A 10 6.18 -5.50 -11.95
CA GLU A 10 6.73 -6.86 -12.07
C GLU A 10 6.64 -7.37 -13.52
N CYS A 11 5.67 -6.89 -14.28
CA CYS A 11 5.50 -7.19 -15.70
C CYS A 11 6.61 -6.56 -16.57
N GLY A 12 6.99 -5.31 -16.30
CA GLY A 12 7.98 -4.58 -17.10
C GLY A 12 7.51 -4.11 -18.48
N GLU A 13 6.29 -4.46 -18.89
CA GLU A 13 5.70 -4.14 -20.17
C GLU A 13 4.46 -3.28 -19.99
N LEU A 14 4.35 -2.22 -20.81
CA LEU A 14 3.27 -1.24 -20.68
C LEU A 14 1.94 -1.75 -21.24
N ASP A 15 1.96 -2.35 -22.45
CA ASP A 15 0.74 -2.77 -23.15
C ASP A 15 -0.15 -3.72 -22.35
N PRO A 16 0.36 -4.80 -21.73
CA PRO A 16 -0.47 -5.66 -20.88
C PRO A 16 -1.14 -4.93 -19.71
N LEU A 17 -0.42 -3.99 -19.08
CA LEU A 17 -0.93 -3.18 -17.98
C LEU A 17 -2.02 -2.21 -18.45
N GLN A 18 -1.85 -1.60 -19.61
CA GLN A 18 -2.84 -0.71 -20.23
C GLN A 18 -4.14 -1.45 -20.54
N ARG A 19 -4.06 -2.62 -21.15
CA ARG A 19 -5.24 -3.47 -21.44
C ARG A 19 -6.03 -3.84 -20.19
N VAL A 20 -5.34 -4.15 -19.08
CA VAL A 20 -6.02 -4.40 -17.80
C VAL A 20 -6.64 -3.13 -17.25
N ALA A 21 -5.97 -1.98 -17.36
CA ALA A 21 -6.49 -0.70 -16.89
C ALA A 21 -7.75 -0.28 -17.66
N GLU A 22 -7.75 -0.42 -18.98
CA GLU A 22 -8.91 -0.16 -19.84
C GLU A 22 -10.10 -1.06 -19.51
N ALA A 23 -9.85 -2.36 -19.31
CA ALA A 23 -10.88 -3.30 -18.90
C ALA A 23 -11.49 -2.98 -17.52
N LEU A 24 -10.71 -2.38 -16.62
CA LEU A 24 -11.19 -1.91 -15.32
C LEU A 24 -12.09 -0.66 -15.41
N LEU A 25 -12.02 0.08 -16.52
CA LEU A 25 -12.88 1.23 -16.80
C LEU A 25 -14.16 0.85 -17.56
N ASP A 26 -14.31 -0.41 -17.97
CA ASP A 26 -15.53 -0.89 -18.62
C ASP A 26 -16.74 -0.71 -17.69
N PRO A 27 -17.78 0.03 -18.12
CA PRO A 27 -19.00 0.23 -17.33
C PRO A 27 -19.68 -1.07 -16.90
N LEU A 28 -19.58 -2.13 -17.70
CA LEU A 28 -20.20 -3.44 -17.43
C LEU A 28 -19.42 -4.26 -16.38
N LEU A 29 -18.19 -3.87 -16.04
CA LEU A 29 -17.40 -4.59 -15.04
C LEU A 29 -18.09 -4.64 -13.68
N GLY A 30 -18.85 -3.59 -13.33
CA GLY A 30 -19.56 -3.51 -12.06
C GLY A 30 -20.60 -4.62 -11.87
N GLU A 31 -21.21 -5.11 -12.94
CA GLU A 31 -22.17 -6.22 -12.91
C GLU A 31 -21.46 -7.55 -12.68
N ASP A 32 -20.37 -7.80 -13.42
CA ASP A 32 -19.56 -9.00 -13.27
C ASP A 32 -18.96 -9.09 -11.86
N LEU A 33 -18.44 -7.98 -11.35
CA LEU A 33 -17.88 -7.92 -10.01
C LEU A 33 -18.92 -8.25 -8.93
N ARG A 34 -20.14 -7.71 -9.07
CA ARG A 34 -21.23 -8.05 -8.13
C ARG A 34 -21.63 -9.51 -8.23
N ALA A 35 -21.62 -10.10 -9.43
CA ALA A 35 -21.88 -11.52 -9.63
C ALA A 35 -20.87 -12.40 -8.91
N GLU A 36 -19.58 -12.07 -9.04
CA GLU A 36 -18.50 -12.80 -8.35
C GLU A 36 -18.58 -12.63 -6.81
N LEU A 37 -18.87 -11.43 -6.33
CA LEU A 37 -19.00 -11.17 -4.89
C LEU A 37 -20.16 -11.94 -4.23
N ARG A 38 -21.22 -12.26 -4.97
CA ARG A 38 -22.32 -13.10 -4.47
C ARG A 38 -21.88 -14.53 -4.12
N SER A 39 -20.77 -15.01 -4.68
CA SER A 39 -20.19 -16.32 -4.34
C SER A 39 -19.45 -16.32 -3.00
N GLY A 40 -19.32 -15.16 -2.33
CA GLY A 40 -18.67 -15.03 -1.02
C GLY A 40 -17.15 -14.97 -1.06
N ILE A 41 -16.54 -14.85 -2.25
CA ILE A 41 -15.08 -14.72 -2.37
C ILE A 41 -14.61 -13.29 -2.00
N PRO A 42 -13.34 -13.14 -1.56
CA PRO A 42 -12.76 -11.82 -1.26
C PRO A 42 -12.78 -10.88 -2.47
N PHE A 43 -12.91 -9.58 -2.22
CA PHE A 43 -12.99 -8.55 -3.27
C PHE A 43 -11.85 -8.64 -4.31
N ALA A 44 -10.62 -8.87 -3.87
CA ALA A 44 -9.47 -8.99 -4.78
C ALA A 44 -9.62 -10.16 -5.75
N ALA A 45 -10.08 -11.32 -5.27
CA ALA A 45 -10.35 -12.49 -6.09
C ALA A 45 -11.55 -12.26 -7.03
N ALA A 46 -12.63 -11.67 -6.53
CA ALA A 46 -13.80 -11.31 -7.34
C ALA A 46 -13.41 -10.35 -8.49
N ARG A 47 -12.61 -9.34 -8.19
CA ARG A 47 -12.11 -8.37 -9.17
C ARG A 47 -11.26 -9.07 -10.23
N GLN A 48 -10.34 -9.95 -9.83
CA GLN A 48 -9.50 -10.71 -10.77
C GLN A 48 -10.34 -11.58 -11.69
N GLN A 49 -11.34 -12.31 -11.15
CA GLN A 49 -12.21 -13.17 -11.95
C GLN A 49 -13.08 -12.37 -12.93
N ALA A 50 -13.65 -11.26 -12.49
CA ALA A 50 -14.42 -10.37 -13.35
C ALA A 50 -13.58 -9.82 -14.52
N ILE A 51 -12.34 -9.42 -14.25
CA ILE A 51 -11.41 -8.95 -15.28
C ILE A 51 -10.95 -10.06 -16.21
N ALA A 52 -10.76 -11.29 -15.72
CA ALA A 52 -10.33 -12.43 -16.53
C ALA A 52 -11.32 -12.74 -17.68
N ARG A 53 -12.60 -12.41 -17.52
CA ARG A 53 -13.59 -12.53 -18.60
C ARG A 53 -13.32 -11.59 -19.78
N ARG A 54 -12.59 -10.48 -19.57
CA ARG A 54 -12.30 -9.44 -20.57
C ARG A 54 -10.92 -9.57 -21.17
N VAL A 55 -9.93 -9.85 -20.33
CA VAL A 55 -8.51 -9.84 -20.72
C VAL A 55 -7.85 -11.21 -20.59
N GLY A 56 -8.59 -12.25 -20.23
CA GLY A 56 -8.06 -13.61 -20.10
C GLY A 56 -6.94 -13.68 -19.06
N ALA A 57 -5.83 -14.34 -19.43
CA ALA A 57 -4.67 -14.54 -18.57
C ALA A 57 -4.01 -13.25 -18.07
N LEU A 58 -4.21 -12.11 -18.74
CA LEU A 58 -3.66 -10.83 -18.27
C LEU A 58 -4.22 -10.40 -16.91
N ALA A 59 -5.35 -10.93 -16.48
CA ALA A 59 -5.89 -10.71 -15.14
C ALA A 59 -4.94 -11.18 -14.03
N GLU A 60 -4.02 -12.10 -14.29
CA GLU A 60 -3.00 -12.55 -13.34
C GLU A 60 -2.02 -11.45 -12.94
N LEU A 61 -1.87 -10.40 -13.77
CA LEU A 61 -1.08 -9.22 -13.43
C LEU A 61 -1.56 -8.56 -12.13
N LEU A 62 -2.85 -8.69 -11.80
CA LEU A 62 -3.44 -8.17 -10.57
C LEU A 62 -3.08 -8.98 -9.30
N GLN A 63 -2.26 -10.00 -9.39
CA GLN A 63 -1.71 -10.73 -8.23
C GLN A 63 -0.43 -10.07 -7.69
N ALA A 64 0.25 -9.25 -8.50
CA ALA A 64 1.50 -8.60 -8.13
C ALA A 64 1.26 -7.15 -7.68
N PRO A 65 1.77 -6.72 -6.53
CA PRO A 65 1.40 -5.44 -5.92
C PRO A 65 1.82 -4.22 -6.74
N ASN A 66 2.96 -4.24 -7.42
CA ASN A 66 3.38 -3.10 -8.24
C ASN A 66 2.66 -3.09 -9.60
N ASN A 67 2.27 -4.23 -10.13
CA ASN A 67 1.38 -4.28 -11.29
C ASN A 67 0.00 -3.69 -10.94
N ILE A 68 -0.56 -4.00 -9.74
CA ILE A 68 -1.81 -3.39 -9.28
C ILE A 68 -1.67 -1.87 -9.24
N LEU A 69 -0.59 -1.36 -8.64
CA LEU A 69 -0.32 0.07 -8.54
C LEU A 69 -0.18 0.72 -9.93
N ALA A 70 0.57 0.07 -10.83
CA ALA A 70 0.73 0.52 -12.22
C ALA A 70 -0.62 0.62 -12.94
N VAL A 71 -1.46 -0.40 -12.81
CA VAL A 71 -2.80 -0.43 -13.39
C VAL A 71 -3.69 0.68 -12.83
N GLU A 72 -3.63 0.98 -11.52
CA GLU A 72 -4.39 2.08 -10.93
C GLU A 72 -3.90 3.46 -11.42
N TYR A 73 -2.60 3.65 -11.65
CA TYR A 73 -2.07 4.87 -12.28
C TYR A 73 -2.59 5.03 -13.70
N LEU A 74 -2.51 3.98 -14.52
CA LEU A 74 -3.02 4.00 -15.89
C LEU A 74 -4.52 4.28 -15.94
N LYS A 75 -5.28 3.62 -15.08
CA LYS A 75 -6.70 3.85 -14.93
C LYS A 75 -7.02 5.31 -14.60
N ALA A 76 -6.28 5.92 -13.67
CA ALA A 76 -6.47 7.32 -13.32
C ALA A 76 -6.12 8.27 -14.48
N ILE A 77 -5.06 7.97 -15.24
CA ILE A 77 -4.68 8.74 -16.44
C ILE A 77 -5.83 8.73 -17.46
N TYR A 78 -6.41 7.56 -17.74
CA TYR A 78 -7.49 7.41 -18.71
C TYR A 78 -8.80 8.02 -18.26
N ASP A 79 -9.21 7.73 -17.01
CA ASP A 79 -10.45 8.23 -16.41
C ASP A 79 -10.48 9.77 -16.38
N GLN A 80 -9.36 10.39 -16.00
CA GLN A 80 -9.22 11.83 -15.90
C GLN A 80 -8.74 12.48 -17.20
N ARG A 81 -8.50 11.71 -18.28
CA ARG A 81 -8.02 12.18 -19.59
C ARG A 81 -6.76 13.05 -19.50
N LEU A 82 -5.81 12.60 -18.67
CA LEU A 82 -4.57 13.34 -18.45
C LEU A 82 -3.62 13.17 -19.64
N GLU A 83 -2.97 14.25 -20.05
CA GLU A 83 -1.91 14.25 -21.07
C GLU A 83 -0.56 13.83 -20.45
N LEU A 84 -0.51 12.61 -19.88
CA LEU A 84 0.67 12.02 -19.29
C LEU A 84 1.11 10.80 -20.09
N HIS A 85 2.41 10.73 -20.36
CA HIS A 85 3.02 9.56 -21.00
C HIS A 85 3.48 8.57 -19.92
N PRO A 86 2.83 7.41 -19.76
CA PRO A 86 3.24 6.41 -18.81
C PRO A 86 4.49 5.68 -19.27
N LEU A 87 5.42 5.45 -18.35
CA LEU A 87 6.64 4.67 -18.56
C LEU A 87 6.75 3.62 -17.44
N THR A 88 6.89 2.35 -17.81
CA THR A 88 7.14 1.30 -16.84
C THR A 88 8.58 0.81 -16.88
N VAL A 89 9.13 0.47 -15.73
CA VAL A 89 10.45 -0.12 -15.55
C VAL A 89 10.27 -1.47 -14.91
N LEU A 90 10.89 -2.51 -15.49
CA LEU A 90 10.89 -3.85 -14.88
C LEU A 90 11.55 -3.80 -13.51
N ARG A 91 10.84 -4.23 -12.48
CA ARG A 91 11.40 -4.35 -11.14
C ARG A 91 12.33 -5.57 -11.09
N THR A 92 13.59 -5.30 -10.83
CA THR A 92 14.61 -6.31 -10.52
C THR A 92 14.97 -6.23 -9.05
N GLY A 93 15.08 -7.37 -8.36
CA GLY A 93 15.49 -7.41 -6.95
C GLY A 93 14.40 -7.97 -6.01
N ALA A 94 14.51 -7.66 -4.72
CA ALA A 94 13.65 -8.23 -3.68
C ALA A 94 12.16 -7.99 -3.94
N GLN A 95 11.39 -9.07 -4.00
CA GLN A 95 9.95 -9.00 -3.83
C GLN A 95 9.63 -8.41 -2.45
N HIS A 96 8.47 -7.74 -2.34
CA HIS A 96 7.99 -7.22 -1.05
C HIS A 96 8.15 -8.30 0.03
N ASP A 97 8.84 -7.94 1.13
CA ASP A 97 9.04 -8.75 2.34
C ASP A 97 9.99 -9.98 2.22
N ARG A 98 10.80 -10.11 1.17
CA ARG A 98 11.86 -11.14 1.13
C ARG A 98 13.25 -10.49 1.18
N PHE A 99 14.16 -11.14 1.91
CA PHE A 99 15.58 -10.78 1.90
C PHE A 99 16.11 -10.94 0.48
N ALA A 100 16.64 -9.86 -0.11
CA ALA A 100 17.19 -9.91 -1.45
C ALA A 100 18.60 -10.49 -1.40
N GLU A 101 18.93 -11.29 -2.41
CA GLU A 101 20.31 -11.65 -2.69
C GLU A 101 21.05 -10.45 -3.31
N GLY A 102 22.29 -10.21 -2.89
CA GLY A 102 23.13 -9.11 -3.39
C GLY A 102 23.00 -7.79 -2.61
N ASN A 103 23.33 -6.66 -3.25
CA ASN A 103 23.39 -5.32 -2.62
C ASN A 103 22.06 -4.55 -2.62
N ILE A 104 21.01 -5.09 -3.25
CA ILE A 104 19.69 -4.44 -3.29
C ILE A 104 18.86 -4.92 -2.12
N ARG A 105 18.40 -4.00 -1.27
CA ARG A 105 17.56 -4.27 -0.11
C ARG A 105 16.19 -3.66 -0.28
N SER A 106 15.17 -4.31 0.30
CA SER A 106 13.83 -3.72 0.34
C SER A 106 13.79 -2.53 1.32
N ALA A 107 12.90 -1.59 1.08
CA ALA A 107 12.71 -0.46 1.99
C ALA A 107 12.26 -0.92 3.40
N SER A 108 11.52 -2.02 3.50
CA SER A 108 11.11 -2.63 4.77
C SER A 108 12.30 -3.18 5.54
N GLU A 109 13.21 -3.88 4.86
CA GLU A 109 14.45 -4.38 5.46
C GLU A 109 15.34 -3.23 5.95
N LEU A 110 15.52 -2.19 5.12
CA LEU A 110 16.33 -1.02 5.52
C LEU A 110 15.74 -0.31 6.73
N ARG A 111 14.42 -0.13 6.80
CA ARG A 111 13.77 0.46 7.98
C ARG A 111 13.96 -0.38 9.24
N MET A 112 13.87 -1.70 9.13
CA MET A 112 14.12 -2.61 10.24
C MET A 112 15.55 -2.49 10.74
N ARG A 113 16.56 -2.49 9.85
CA ARG A 113 17.98 -2.31 10.19
C ARG A 113 18.24 -0.95 10.85
N ILE A 114 17.66 0.11 10.30
CA ILE A 114 17.76 1.46 10.88
C ILE A 114 17.16 1.48 12.29
N GLY A 115 16.00 0.84 12.51
CA GLY A 115 15.39 0.70 13.83
C GLY A 115 16.26 -0.09 14.82
N ALA A 116 16.99 -1.09 14.33
CA ALA A 116 17.98 -1.85 15.12
C ALA A 116 19.29 -1.07 15.35
N GLY A 117 19.44 0.13 14.80
CA GLY A 117 20.65 0.94 14.93
C GLY A 117 21.79 0.56 13.97
N GLU A 118 21.54 -0.36 13.03
CA GLU A 118 22.55 -0.81 12.08
C GLU A 118 22.92 0.28 11.07
N ASP A 119 24.15 0.19 10.54
CA ASP A 119 24.58 1.02 9.43
C ASP A 119 24.02 0.48 8.10
N VAL A 120 23.32 1.34 7.38
CA VAL A 120 22.72 1.02 6.07
C VAL A 120 23.40 1.77 4.92
N SER A 121 24.51 2.47 5.17
CA SER A 121 25.19 3.33 4.19
C SER A 121 25.59 2.59 2.92
N ALA A 122 25.98 1.31 3.03
CA ALA A 122 26.35 0.46 1.89
C ALA A 122 25.20 0.17 0.92
N PHE A 123 23.95 0.38 1.34
CA PHE A 123 22.73 0.12 0.54
C PHE A 123 22.11 1.41 0.00
N LEU A 124 22.71 2.55 0.25
CA LEU A 124 22.23 3.86 -0.17
C LEU A 124 23.17 4.49 -1.19
N PRO A 125 22.66 5.31 -2.12
CA PRO A 125 23.51 6.19 -2.90
C PRO A 125 24.35 7.07 -1.96
N ARG A 126 25.62 7.31 -2.32
CA ARG A 126 26.57 8.05 -1.47
C ARG A 126 26.00 9.36 -0.92
N ALA A 127 25.40 10.18 -1.76
CA ALA A 127 24.80 11.45 -1.33
C ALA A 127 23.67 11.26 -0.32
N ALA A 128 22.84 10.21 -0.48
CA ALA A 128 21.77 9.88 0.46
C ALA A 128 22.33 9.39 1.80
N ALA A 129 23.38 8.56 1.78
CA ALA A 129 24.04 8.08 2.99
C ALA A 129 24.66 9.26 3.79
N GLU A 130 25.35 10.19 3.11
CA GLU A 130 25.94 11.40 3.72
C GLU A 130 24.85 12.28 4.37
N ILE A 131 23.73 12.51 3.68
CA ILE A 131 22.59 13.27 4.22
C ILE A 131 22.00 12.54 5.44
N PHE A 132 21.77 11.23 5.33
CA PHE A 132 21.20 10.44 6.41
C PHE A 132 22.08 10.48 7.67
N ALA A 133 23.40 10.29 7.53
CA ALA A 133 24.34 10.37 8.63
C ALA A 133 24.34 11.75 9.28
N ARG A 134 24.36 12.82 8.48
CA ARG A 134 24.26 14.21 8.96
C ARG A 134 23.00 14.48 9.77
N GLU A 135 21.85 14.06 9.26
CA GLU A 135 20.56 14.30 9.92
C GLU A 135 20.43 13.45 11.21
N LYS A 136 20.98 12.22 11.20
CA LYS A 136 21.07 11.37 12.40
C LYS A 136 21.91 12.05 13.50
N THR A 137 23.09 12.59 13.15
CA THR A 137 23.96 13.33 14.10
C THR A 137 23.28 14.58 14.67
N ARG A 138 22.41 15.22 13.89
CA ARG A 138 21.63 16.38 14.33
C ARG A 138 20.38 16.05 15.15
N GLY A 139 20.13 14.76 15.42
CA GLY A 139 18.93 14.30 16.13
C GLY A 139 17.61 14.51 15.36
N ARG A 140 17.67 14.69 14.03
CA ARG A 140 16.48 14.90 13.19
C ARG A 140 15.94 13.64 12.51
N GLY A 141 16.48 12.49 12.88
CA GLY A 141 16.04 11.18 12.40
C GLY A 141 16.97 10.07 12.85
N PRO A 142 16.55 8.82 12.66
CA PRO A 142 15.23 8.39 12.21
C PRO A 142 14.15 8.68 13.26
N VAL A 143 12.94 9.02 12.80
CA VAL A 143 11.75 9.06 13.67
C VAL A 143 11.09 7.69 13.58
N LEU A 144 11.15 6.95 14.67
CA LEU A 144 10.57 5.61 14.78
C LEU A 144 9.16 5.69 15.36
N PRO A 145 8.26 4.74 15.05
CA PRO A 145 6.88 4.73 15.56
C PRO A 145 6.81 4.87 17.08
N GLU A 146 7.72 4.25 17.81
CA GLU A 146 7.80 4.24 19.27
C GLU A 146 7.98 5.64 19.86
N ALA A 147 8.66 6.53 19.13
CA ALA A 147 8.86 7.92 19.56
C ALA A 147 7.55 8.71 19.63
N LEU A 148 6.54 8.32 18.87
CA LEU A 148 5.24 8.98 18.80
C LEU A 148 4.14 8.20 19.50
N GLU A 149 4.39 6.97 19.94
CA GLU A 149 3.36 6.06 20.45
C GLU A 149 2.53 6.66 21.57
N SER A 150 3.17 7.19 22.59
CA SER A 150 2.46 7.78 23.74
C SER A 150 1.59 8.97 23.33
N ALA A 151 2.08 9.82 22.43
CA ALA A 151 1.33 10.98 21.95
C ALA A 151 0.11 10.55 21.12
N LEU A 152 0.28 9.54 20.25
CA LEU A 152 -0.79 8.99 19.42
C LEU A 152 -1.83 8.28 20.28
N LEU A 153 -1.44 7.44 21.23
CA LEU A 153 -2.37 6.77 22.16
C LEU A 153 -3.14 7.79 22.99
N SER A 154 -2.46 8.81 23.53
CA SER A 154 -3.13 9.88 24.28
C SER A 154 -4.16 10.58 23.40
N ARG A 155 -3.80 10.92 22.16
CA ARG A 155 -4.72 11.56 21.21
C ARG A 155 -5.91 10.68 20.90
N LEU A 156 -5.69 9.40 20.60
CA LEU A 156 -6.75 8.45 20.31
C LEU A 156 -7.72 8.34 21.50
N ARG A 157 -7.23 8.18 22.72
CA ARG A 157 -8.07 8.06 23.91
C ARG A 157 -8.87 9.30 24.26
N MET A 158 -8.43 10.48 23.83
CA MET A 158 -9.16 11.76 24.02
C MET A 158 -10.26 12.00 22.99
N LEU A 159 -10.26 11.27 21.87
CA LEU A 159 -11.26 11.44 20.83
C LEU A 159 -12.59 10.79 21.21
N PRO A 160 -13.73 11.46 21.04
CA PRO A 160 -15.03 10.84 21.26
C PRO A 160 -15.31 9.76 20.18
N GLN A 161 -16.09 8.76 20.54
CA GLN A 161 -16.46 7.64 19.67
C GLN A 161 -17.07 8.08 18.34
N THR A 162 -17.77 9.21 18.33
CA THR A 162 -18.36 9.79 17.12
C THR A 162 -17.33 10.10 16.03
N VAL A 163 -16.12 10.50 16.42
CA VAL A 163 -15.02 10.76 15.47
C VAL A 163 -14.56 9.46 14.81
N TYR A 164 -14.45 8.39 15.56
CA TYR A 164 -14.11 7.07 15.01
C TYR A 164 -15.14 6.56 14.01
N ASN A 165 -16.42 6.78 14.29
CA ASN A 165 -17.50 6.37 13.41
C ASN A 165 -17.62 7.24 12.15
N ALA A 166 -17.06 8.46 12.18
CA ALA A 166 -17.02 9.37 11.03
C ALA A 166 -15.78 9.19 10.13
N LEU A 167 -14.85 8.30 10.49
CA LEU A 167 -13.66 8.05 9.66
C LEU A 167 -14.06 7.51 8.28
N PRO A 168 -13.46 8.00 7.19
CA PRO A 168 -13.71 7.49 5.86
C PRO A 168 -13.44 5.98 5.77
N GLY A 169 -14.43 5.23 5.32
CA GLY A 169 -14.34 3.77 5.22
C GLY A 169 -14.45 3.00 6.53
N ALA A 170 -14.73 3.65 7.67
CA ALA A 170 -15.07 3.00 8.93
C ALA A 170 -16.54 2.55 8.95
N THR A 171 -16.91 1.67 8.01
CA THR A 171 -18.25 1.07 7.95
C THR A 171 -18.33 -0.16 8.85
N GLU A 172 -19.56 -0.64 9.11
CA GLU A 172 -19.82 -1.94 9.72
C GLU A 172 -19.09 -2.19 11.06
N GLY A 173 -19.02 -1.15 11.89
CA GLY A 173 -18.51 -1.27 13.25
C GLY A 173 -17.00 -1.14 13.42
N LEU A 174 -16.22 -0.83 12.37
CA LEU A 174 -14.78 -0.59 12.51
C LEU A 174 -14.49 0.57 13.48
N GLY A 175 -15.24 1.68 13.39
CA GLY A 175 -15.10 2.81 14.31
C GLY A 175 -15.26 2.40 15.77
N ASN A 176 -16.26 1.59 16.08
CA ASN A 176 -16.48 1.07 17.44
C ASN A 176 -15.35 0.14 17.89
N SER A 177 -14.84 -0.70 16.98
CA SER A 177 -13.73 -1.60 17.28
C SER A 177 -12.45 -0.84 17.57
N LEU A 178 -12.12 0.19 16.77
CA LEU A 178 -10.98 1.07 16.98
C LEU A 178 -11.09 1.86 18.27
N TYR A 179 -12.26 2.44 18.55
CA TYR A 179 -12.50 3.17 19.80
C TYR A 179 -12.24 2.29 21.03
N ARG A 180 -12.81 1.09 21.06
CA ARG A 180 -12.61 0.12 22.15
C ARG A 180 -11.14 -0.26 22.27
N ALA A 181 -10.50 -0.66 21.16
CA ALA A 181 -9.10 -1.06 21.15
C ALA A 181 -8.16 0.08 21.64
N ALA A 182 -8.43 1.33 21.26
CA ALA A 182 -7.64 2.47 21.74
C ALA A 182 -7.68 2.66 23.26
N HIS A 183 -8.75 2.23 23.92
CA HIS A 183 -8.92 2.34 25.38
C HIS A 183 -8.44 1.11 26.15
N GLU A 184 -8.48 -0.06 25.51
CA GLU A 184 -8.13 -1.34 26.14
C GLU A 184 -6.66 -1.73 25.94
N GLU A 185 -6.09 -1.41 24.76
CA GLU A 185 -4.74 -1.86 24.40
C GLU A 185 -3.65 -0.88 24.85
N PRO A 186 -2.54 -1.39 25.41
CA PRO A 186 -1.45 -0.55 25.91
C PRO A 186 -0.54 0.04 24.82
N THR A 187 -0.53 -0.54 23.60
CA THR A 187 0.35 -0.17 22.49
C THR A 187 -0.42 0.11 21.20
N LEU A 188 0.14 0.89 20.29
CA LEU A 188 -0.46 1.12 18.95
C LEU A 188 -0.59 -0.18 18.15
N ASP A 189 0.41 -1.05 18.21
CA ASP A 189 0.34 -2.34 17.53
C ASP A 189 -0.77 -3.23 18.14
N GLY A 190 -0.99 -3.17 19.45
CA GLY A 190 -2.13 -3.81 20.12
C GLY A 190 -3.46 -3.26 19.59
N VAL A 191 -3.60 -1.94 19.53
CA VAL A 191 -4.81 -1.28 18.99
C VAL A 191 -5.10 -1.75 17.55
N LEU A 192 -4.08 -1.75 16.70
CA LEU A 192 -4.21 -2.18 15.31
C LEU A 192 -4.55 -3.68 15.19
N ALA A 193 -3.93 -4.52 16.03
CA ALA A 193 -4.19 -5.95 16.05
C ALA A 193 -5.61 -6.27 16.53
N ALA A 194 -6.07 -5.61 17.59
CA ALA A 194 -7.41 -5.80 18.15
C ALA A 194 -8.52 -5.28 17.20
N ALA A 195 -8.27 -4.21 16.45
CA ALA A 195 -9.21 -3.68 15.47
C ALA A 195 -9.24 -4.47 14.15
N LYS A 196 -8.21 -5.28 13.87
CA LYS A 196 -8.12 -6.09 12.66
C LYS A 196 -9.24 -7.12 12.58
N SER A 197 -9.82 -7.28 11.40
CA SER A 197 -10.83 -8.31 11.12
C SER A 197 -10.62 -8.94 9.75
N LYS A 198 -11.39 -9.97 9.40
CA LYS A 198 -11.38 -10.55 8.04
C LYS A 198 -11.68 -9.51 6.97
N ARG A 199 -12.51 -8.52 7.27
CA ARG A 199 -12.92 -7.46 6.35
C ARG A 199 -11.95 -6.28 6.32
N TYR A 200 -11.33 -5.97 7.45
CA TYR A 200 -10.39 -4.85 7.61
C TYR A 200 -8.99 -5.39 7.87
N ALA A 201 -8.21 -5.49 6.79
CA ALA A 201 -6.81 -5.85 6.87
C ALA A 201 -6.00 -4.75 7.58
N LEU A 202 -4.90 -5.12 8.21
CA LEU A 202 -4.02 -4.21 8.94
C LEU A 202 -3.57 -2.99 8.11
N ALA A 203 -3.24 -3.22 6.83
CA ALA A 203 -2.85 -2.15 5.91
C ALA A 203 -3.95 -1.11 5.63
N ARG A 204 -5.22 -1.45 5.86
CA ARG A 204 -6.35 -0.53 5.70
C ARG A 204 -6.63 0.27 6.97
N ILE A 205 -6.19 -0.22 8.12
CA ILE A 205 -6.44 0.41 9.43
C ILE A 205 -5.29 1.37 9.78
N ARG A 206 -4.08 1.13 9.30
CA ARG A 206 -2.91 2.01 9.43
C ARG A 206 -3.08 3.30 8.62
#